data_7a8a6ba6d057450fb684054c5841c7cd
#
_entry.id   7a8a6ba6d057450fb684054c5841c7cd
#
_cell.length_a   1.000
_cell.length_b   1.000
_cell.length_c   1.000
_cell.angle_alpha   90.00
_cell.angle_beta   90.00
_cell.angle_gamma   90.00
#
_symmetry.space_group_name_H-M   'P 1'
#
loop_
_entity.id
_entity.type
_entity.pdbx_description
1 polymer ?
#
loop_
_entity_poly.entity_id
_entity_poly.type
_entity_poly.pdbx_seq_one_letter_code
_entity_poly.pdbx_strand_id
1 'polypeptide(L)'
;VAINVDPDVLLVDEVLAVGDEGFTHKCLDKFSEFRRRNKTILLVTHSLNLVEKFCDEALWLDNGRAMNHGDPKRVVGAYLSAVEQSEEQLMAATTAKALREHDGQAGPVAQEGQEPQEQPADPTTNMFEATEGRWGSREVEITAVSFVAGDGQPSHIFHSGDAMAVTVSVRAKHPVDDFVFGIGFFNAEGVCCYGTNTYLEEMNPERLAGAAEATFLVDSLDLVEGTYKVDVAVHKRDGAPYDYHRLLYTFRVKSRVHDVGIYRPKHRWRFAGDVTFGAVK
;
A
#
# COMPACT_ATOMS: atom_id res chain seq x y z
N VAL A 1 -0.53 38.74 11.96
CA VAL A 1 -0.94 40.11 11.60
C VAL A 1 -2.44 40.19 11.34
N ALA A 2 -3.05 39.23 10.63
CA ALA A 2 -4.47 39.24 10.29
C ALA A 2 -5.43 39.08 11.49
N ILE A 3 -4.98 38.65 12.64
CA ILE A 3 -5.79 38.41 13.85
C ILE A 3 -6.30 39.73 14.48
N ASN A 4 -5.66 40.84 14.19
CA ASN A 4 -5.97 42.14 14.81
C ASN A 4 -6.75 43.12 13.90
N VAL A 5 -7.25 42.64 12.75
CA VAL A 5 -8.07 43.46 11.85
C VAL A 5 -9.51 42.91 11.84
N ASP A 6 -10.47 43.75 11.53
CA ASP A 6 -11.89 43.38 11.40
C ASP A 6 -12.37 43.57 9.94
N PRO A 7 -11.95 42.69 9.02
CA PRO A 7 -12.31 42.81 7.61
C PRO A 7 -13.76 42.35 7.34
N ASP A 8 -14.35 42.81 6.25
CA ASP A 8 -15.64 42.29 5.75
C ASP A 8 -15.43 40.98 4.96
N VAL A 9 -14.27 40.85 4.30
CA VAL A 9 -13.85 39.64 3.56
C VAL A 9 -12.44 39.25 4.01
N LEU A 10 -12.29 38.02 4.47
CA LEU A 10 -11.00 37.44 4.88
C LEU A 10 -10.59 36.37 3.88
N LEU A 11 -9.41 36.53 3.28
CA LEU A 11 -8.77 35.51 2.46
C LEU A 11 -7.68 34.83 3.30
N VAL A 12 -7.76 33.50 3.40
CA VAL A 12 -6.82 32.66 4.14
C VAL A 12 -6.26 31.61 3.21
N ASP A 13 -4.95 31.67 2.99
CA ASP A 13 -4.21 30.73 2.15
C ASP A 13 -3.22 29.96 3.05
N GLU A 14 -3.56 28.70 3.33
CA GLU A 14 -2.80 27.70 4.11
C GLU A 14 -2.28 28.10 5.54
N VAL A 15 -2.33 29.36 5.90
CA VAL A 15 -1.60 29.93 7.05
C VAL A 15 -2.27 29.69 8.42
N LEU A 16 -3.31 28.86 8.53
CA LEU A 16 -3.96 28.61 9.84
C LEU A 16 -3.17 27.63 10.73
N ALA A 17 -2.16 26.96 10.21
CA ALA A 17 -1.39 25.93 10.91
C ALA A 17 0.10 26.24 11.08
N VAL A 18 0.54 27.48 10.85
CA VAL A 18 1.96 27.88 11.01
C VAL A 18 2.14 28.54 12.38
N GLY A 19 2.68 27.79 13.33
CA GLY A 19 2.98 28.28 14.67
C GLY A 19 2.92 27.18 15.73
N ASP A 20 3.03 27.57 16.98
CA ASP A 20 2.76 26.67 18.09
C ASP A 20 1.26 26.34 18.21
N GLU A 21 0.95 25.29 18.96
CA GLU A 21 -0.43 24.80 19.15
C GLU A 21 -1.33 25.90 19.76
N GLY A 22 -0.78 26.77 20.62
CA GLY A 22 -1.48 27.89 21.21
C GLY A 22 -1.85 28.99 20.20
N PHE A 23 -1.03 29.19 19.17
CA PHE A 23 -1.33 30.16 18.10
C PHE A 23 -2.44 29.60 17.16
N THR A 24 -2.38 28.32 16.85
CA THR A 24 -3.41 27.64 16.06
C THR A 24 -4.79 27.75 16.72
N HIS A 25 -4.89 27.52 18.02
CA HIS A 25 -6.14 27.69 18.77
C HIS A 25 -6.68 29.14 18.69
N LYS A 26 -5.83 30.15 18.88
CA LYS A 26 -6.23 31.56 18.76
C LYS A 26 -6.73 31.91 17.37
N CYS A 27 -6.14 31.34 16.32
CA CYS A 27 -6.61 31.52 14.95
C CYS A 27 -8.00 30.91 14.73
N LEU A 28 -8.24 29.69 15.23
CA LEU A 28 -9.52 29.02 15.12
C LEU A 28 -10.64 29.72 15.92
N ASP A 29 -10.32 30.27 17.10
CA ASP A 29 -11.27 31.08 17.88
C ASP A 29 -11.67 32.36 17.13
N LYS A 30 -10.70 33.03 16.52
CA LYS A 30 -10.95 34.24 15.74
C LYS A 30 -11.73 33.94 14.46
N PHE A 31 -11.47 32.81 13.82
CA PHE A 31 -12.23 32.31 12.69
C PHE A 31 -13.70 32.09 13.06
N SER A 32 -13.95 31.46 14.20
CA SER A 32 -15.28 31.24 14.74
C SER A 32 -16.00 32.55 15.10
N GLU A 33 -15.24 33.58 15.57
CA GLU A 33 -15.76 34.92 15.83
C GLU A 33 -16.22 35.60 14.53
N PHE A 34 -15.39 35.58 13.47
CA PHE A 34 -15.73 36.18 12.17
C PHE A 34 -16.98 35.54 11.57
N ARG A 35 -17.07 34.20 11.64
CA ARG A 35 -18.25 33.45 11.19
C ARG A 35 -19.53 33.87 11.94
N ARG A 36 -19.46 34.00 13.28
CA ARG A 36 -20.60 34.49 14.08
C ARG A 36 -21.03 35.92 13.73
N ARG A 37 -20.10 36.72 13.22
CA ARG A 37 -20.39 38.10 12.75
C ARG A 37 -20.80 38.15 11.28
N ASN A 38 -21.09 37.01 10.65
CA ASN A 38 -21.43 36.87 9.24
C ASN A 38 -20.42 37.53 8.28
N LYS A 39 -19.13 37.49 8.61
CA LYS A 39 -18.07 37.92 7.70
C LYS A 39 -17.85 36.86 6.63
N THR A 40 -17.50 37.28 5.43
CA THR A 40 -17.15 36.38 4.34
C THR A 40 -15.72 35.87 4.51
N ILE A 41 -15.52 34.56 4.51
CA ILE A 41 -14.21 33.94 4.62
C ILE A 41 -13.99 33.04 3.42
N LEU A 42 -12.90 33.24 2.67
CA LEU A 42 -12.41 32.32 1.67
C LEU A 42 -11.16 31.62 2.21
N LEU A 43 -11.29 30.31 2.44
CA LEU A 43 -10.23 29.46 2.94
C LEU A 43 -9.67 28.59 1.82
N VAL A 44 -8.37 28.70 1.55
CA VAL A 44 -7.62 27.77 0.72
C VAL A 44 -6.78 26.88 1.65
N THR A 45 -6.96 25.59 1.63
CA THR A 45 -6.28 24.66 2.53
C THR A 45 -6.26 23.24 1.98
N HIS A 46 -5.23 22.47 2.37
CA HIS A 46 -5.18 21.04 2.20
C HIS A 46 -5.73 20.27 3.42
N SER A 47 -6.08 20.97 4.51
CA SER A 47 -6.65 20.35 5.72
C SER A 47 -8.15 20.10 5.55
N LEU A 48 -8.52 18.89 5.14
CA LEU A 48 -9.92 18.49 4.90
C LEU A 48 -10.78 18.63 6.16
N ASN A 49 -10.22 18.40 7.35
CA ASN A 49 -10.89 18.60 8.62
C ASN A 49 -11.35 20.06 8.85
N LEU A 50 -10.55 21.03 8.41
CA LEU A 50 -10.92 22.44 8.51
C LEU A 50 -12.06 22.78 7.55
N VAL A 51 -12.01 22.21 6.33
CA VAL A 51 -13.08 22.37 5.36
C VAL A 51 -14.40 21.85 5.93
N GLU A 52 -14.43 20.63 6.47
CA GLU A 52 -15.66 20.05 7.01
C GLU A 52 -16.22 20.77 8.25
N LYS A 53 -15.33 21.30 9.12
CA LYS A 53 -15.74 21.94 10.37
C LYS A 53 -16.15 23.40 10.22
N PHE A 54 -15.52 24.13 9.31
CA PHE A 54 -15.60 25.59 9.29
C PHE A 54 -16.23 26.17 8.02
N CYS A 55 -16.28 25.42 6.91
CA CYS A 55 -16.85 25.93 5.67
C CYS A 55 -18.35 25.61 5.56
N ASP A 56 -19.11 26.54 5.00
CA ASP A 56 -20.52 26.36 4.67
C ASP A 56 -20.65 25.74 3.28
N GLU A 57 -19.70 26.05 2.38
CA GLU A 57 -19.54 25.46 1.06
C GLU A 57 -18.08 25.16 0.78
N ALA A 58 -17.82 24.15 -0.03
CA ALA A 58 -16.50 23.78 -0.50
C ALA A 58 -16.45 23.71 -2.02
N LEU A 59 -15.28 24.05 -2.57
CA LEU A 59 -14.97 23.91 -3.99
C LEU A 59 -13.66 23.11 -4.13
N TRP A 60 -13.76 21.97 -4.80
CA TRP A 60 -12.59 21.20 -5.20
C TRP A 60 -12.12 21.65 -6.57
N LEU A 61 -10.87 22.13 -6.62
CA LEU A 61 -10.18 22.52 -7.85
C LEU A 61 -9.08 21.50 -8.17
N ASP A 62 -9.00 21.08 -9.41
CA ASP A 62 -7.90 20.29 -9.95
C ASP A 62 -7.47 20.82 -11.31
N ASN A 63 -6.18 21.09 -11.51
CA ASN A 63 -5.62 21.63 -12.74
C ASN A 63 -6.39 22.82 -13.31
N GLY A 64 -6.86 23.74 -12.44
CA GLY A 64 -7.62 24.93 -12.81
C GLY A 64 -9.08 24.69 -13.18
N ARG A 65 -9.61 23.47 -12.98
CA ARG A 65 -11.01 23.10 -13.22
C ARG A 65 -11.74 22.84 -11.91
N ALA A 66 -12.99 23.28 -11.84
CA ALA A 66 -13.88 22.93 -10.74
C ALA A 66 -14.37 21.49 -10.94
N MET A 67 -13.95 20.60 -10.04
CA MET A 67 -14.30 19.19 -10.08
C MET A 67 -15.60 18.91 -9.30
N ASN A 68 -15.76 19.55 -8.15
CA ASN A 68 -16.99 19.45 -7.34
C ASN A 68 -17.18 20.72 -6.51
N HIS A 69 -18.45 21.04 -6.19
CA HIS A 69 -18.82 22.21 -5.40
C HIS A 69 -20.06 21.95 -4.54
N GLY A 70 -20.16 22.57 -3.38
CA GLY A 70 -21.33 22.56 -2.51
C GLY A 70 -21.02 22.05 -1.10
N ASP A 71 -21.82 21.15 -0.56
CA ASP A 71 -21.68 20.63 0.81
C ASP A 71 -20.26 20.12 1.09
N PRO A 72 -19.58 20.61 2.15
CA PRO A 72 -18.18 20.29 2.43
C PRO A 72 -17.90 18.80 2.56
N LYS A 73 -18.76 18.04 3.26
CA LYS A 73 -18.56 16.61 3.46
C LYS A 73 -18.65 15.83 2.16
N ARG A 74 -19.61 16.23 1.31
CA ARG A 74 -19.78 15.62 -0.02
C ARG A 74 -18.59 15.92 -0.93
N VAL A 75 -18.10 17.16 -0.92
CA VAL A 75 -16.95 17.57 -1.74
C VAL A 75 -15.68 16.88 -1.25
N VAL A 76 -15.44 16.81 0.06
CA VAL A 76 -14.30 16.11 0.66
C VAL A 76 -14.38 14.62 0.36
N GLY A 77 -15.55 13.99 0.51
CA GLY A 77 -15.73 12.58 0.15
C GLY A 77 -15.41 12.28 -1.32
N ALA A 78 -15.89 13.13 -2.24
CA ALA A 78 -15.57 12.99 -3.66
C ALA A 78 -14.07 13.18 -3.95
N TYR A 79 -13.42 14.13 -3.30
CA TYR A 79 -11.98 14.34 -3.39
C TYR A 79 -11.19 13.12 -2.91
N LEU A 80 -11.51 12.58 -1.74
CA LEU A 80 -10.84 11.40 -1.19
C LEU A 80 -11.00 10.18 -2.10
N SER A 81 -12.20 9.95 -2.64
CA SER A 81 -12.43 8.86 -3.60
C SER A 81 -11.61 9.02 -4.88
N ALA A 82 -11.47 10.24 -5.39
CA ALA A 82 -10.65 10.50 -6.57
C ALA A 82 -9.15 10.31 -6.29
N VAL A 83 -8.68 10.70 -5.11
CA VAL A 83 -7.30 10.46 -4.68
C VAL A 83 -7.02 8.95 -4.57
N GLU A 84 -7.94 8.17 -3.99
CA GLU A 84 -7.81 6.71 -3.90
C GLU A 84 -7.75 6.04 -5.28
N GLN A 85 -8.63 6.45 -6.20
CA GLN A 85 -8.60 5.94 -7.58
C GLN A 85 -7.29 6.30 -8.31
N SER A 86 -6.76 7.50 -8.09
CA SER A 86 -5.49 7.92 -8.66
C SER A 86 -4.32 7.11 -8.11
N GLU A 87 -4.29 6.85 -6.79
CA GLU A 87 -3.28 6.00 -6.15
C GLU A 87 -3.36 4.56 -6.64
N GLU A 88 -4.57 4.00 -6.80
CA GLU A 88 -4.80 2.67 -7.36
C GLU A 88 -4.21 2.55 -8.77
N GLN A 89 -4.51 3.52 -9.64
CA GLN A 89 -3.97 3.56 -11.00
C GLN A 89 -2.44 3.68 -11.01
N LEU A 90 -1.87 4.46 -10.09
CA LEU A 90 -0.42 4.62 -9.96
C LEU A 90 0.23 3.29 -9.55
N MET A 91 -0.33 2.56 -8.58
CA MET A 91 0.20 1.27 -8.15
C MET A 91 0.12 0.24 -9.28
N ALA A 92 -1.01 0.15 -9.98
CA ALA A 92 -1.17 -0.71 -11.14
C ALA A 92 -0.18 -0.35 -12.27
N ALA A 93 0.01 0.95 -12.56
CA ALA A 93 0.98 1.41 -13.56
C ALA A 93 2.42 1.08 -13.17
N THR A 94 2.77 1.21 -11.89
CA THR A 94 4.09 0.87 -11.36
C THR A 94 4.38 -0.62 -11.55
N THR A 95 3.44 -1.49 -11.18
CA THR A 95 3.53 -2.94 -11.42
C THR A 95 3.67 -3.25 -12.92
N ALA A 96 2.83 -2.65 -13.77
CA ALA A 96 2.89 -2.88 -15.23
C ALA A 96 4.21 -2.42 -15.85
N LYS A 97 4.79 -1.34 -15.35
CA LYS A 97 6.11 -0.85 -15.77
C LYS A 97 7.20 -1.83 -15.37
N ALA A 98 7.26 -2.24 -14.11
CA ALA A 98 8.23 -3.20 -13.61
C ALA A 98 8.20 -4.52 -14.39
N LEU A 99 7.01 -5.05 -14.67
CA LEU A 99 6.84 -6.26 -15.48
C LEU A 99 7.40 -6.09 -16.91
N ARG A 100 7.14 -4.97 -17.57
CA ARG A 100 7.67 -4.70 -18.94
C ARG A 100 9.19 -4.58 -18.97
N GLU A 101 9.78 -3.94 -17.98
CA GLU A 101 11.23 -3.75 -17.89
C GLU A 101 11.98 -5.08 -17.66
N HIS A 102 11.33 -6.04 -17.03
CA HIS A 102 11.93 -7.33 -16.69
C HIS A 102 11.41 -8.51 -17.56
N ASP A 103 10.48 -8.27 -18.48
CA ASP A 103 9.94 -9.31 -19.37
C ASP A 103 10.84 -9.55 -20.60
N GLY A 104 12.03 -9.99 -20.41
CA GLY A 104 13.00 -10.26 -21.48
C GLY A 104 14.45 -10.26 -21.04
N GLN A 105 14.72 -9.89 -19.80
CA GLN A 105 16.04 -10.05 -19.24
C GLN A 105 16.24 -11.51 -18.81
N ALA A 106 17.14 -12.23 -19.49
CA ALA A 106 17.75 -13.42 -18.92
C ALA A 106 18.41 -12.97 -17.60
N GLY A 107 18.05 -13.61 -16.48
CA GLY A 107 18.70 -13.37 -15.21
C GLY A 107 20.21 -13.45 -15.32
N PRO A 108 20.98 -13.04 -14.30
CA PRO A 108 22.42 -13.08 -14.34
C PRO A 108 22.85 -14.50 -14.74
N VAL A 109 23.39 -14.61 -15.97
CA VAL A 109 24.05 -15.83 -16.46
C VAL A 109 25.21 -16.03 -15.48
N ALA A 110 25.20 -17.13 -14.76
CA ALA A 110 26.36 -17.57 -14.01
C ALA A 110 27.52 -17.55 -15.02
N GLN A 111 28.54 -16.73 -14.76
CA GLN A 111 29.74 -16.69 -15.58
C GLN A 111 30.34 -18.09 -15.59
N GLU A 112 30.36 -18.73 -16.76
CA GLU A 112 31.10 -19.96 -16.98
C GLU A 112 32.56 -19.69 -16.68
N GLY A 113 33.09 -20.28 -15.62
CA GLY A 113 34.53 -20.25 -15.35
C GLY A 113 35.00 -20.41 -13.90
N GLN A 114 34.12 -20.69 -12.95
CA GLN A 114 34.56 -21.11 -11.60
C GLN A 114 33.92 -22.44 -11.23
N GLU A 115 34.78 -23.42 -10.93
CA GLU A 115 34.36 -24.73 -10.42
C GLU A 115 33.50 -24.56 -9.17
N PRO A 116 32.36 -25.30 -9.03
CA PRO A 116 31.47 -25.16 -7.90
C PRO A 116 32.16 -25.64 -6.64
N GLN A 117 32.52 -24.74 -5.74
CA GLN A 117 32.68 -25.12 -4.35
C GLN A 117 31.29 -25.42 -3.82
N GLU A 118 31.04 -26.71 -3.54
CA GLU A 118 29.85 -27.19 -2.83
C GLU A 118 29.80 -26.57 -1.42
N GLN A 119 29.15 -25.39 -1.32
CA GLN A 119 28.54 -24.96 -0.08
C GLN A 119 27.01 -25.13 -0.27
N PRO A 120 26.31 -25.82 0.64
CA PRO A 120 24.86 -25.86 0.58
C PRO A 120 24.36 -24.43 0.68
N ALA A 121 23.88 -23.88 -0.43
CA ALA A 121 23.26 -22.57 -0.48
C ALA A 121 22.02 -22.64 0.42
N ASP A 122 22.09 -21.98 1.56
CA ASP A 122 20.91 -21.71 2.38
C ASP A 122 19.95 -20.91 1.50
N PRO A 123 18.77 -21.46 1.13
CA PRO A 123 17.83 -20.80 0.23
C PRO A 123 17.35 -19.44 0.77
N THR A 124 17.61 -19.14 2.04
CA THR A 124 17.26 -17.87 2.68
C THR A 124 18.27 -16.75 2.42
N THR A 125 19.54 -17.08 2.09
CA THR A 125 20.61 -16.08 1.97
C THR A 125 20.48 -15.21 0.72
N ASN A 126 19.87 -15.71 -0.36
CA ASN A 126 19.67 -14.95 -1.61
C ASN A 126 18.42 -14.06 -1.64
N MET A 127 17.54 -14.14 -0.65
CA MET A 127 16.35 -13.29 -0.57
C MET A 127 16.65 -11.84 -0.12
N PHE A 128 17.85 -11.59 0.41
CA PHE A 128 18.18 -10.28 1.03
C PHE A 128 18.95 -9.30 0.12
N GLU A 129 19.43 -9.73 -1.04
CA GLU A 129 20.02 -8.81 -2.02
C GLU A 129 18.95 -8.32 -2.99
N ALA A 130 18.29 -7.23 -2.61
CA ALA A 130 17.07 -6.72 -3.22
C ALA A 130 17.31 -5.99 -4.55
N THR A 131 17.51 -6.72 -5.64
CA THR A 131 17.32 -6.19 -7.00
C THR A 131 15.98 -6.68 -7.55
N GLU A 132 15.17 -5.77 -8.08
CA GLU A 132 13.95 -6.12 -8.83
C GLU A 132 14.33 -6.99 -10.03
N GLY A 133 13.52 -8.01 -10.34
CA GLY A 133 13.83 -8.86 -11.48
C GLY A 133 12.91 -10.05 -11.68
N ARG A 134 13.09 -10.69 -12.85
CA ARG A 134 12.40 -11.91 -13.24
C ARG A 134 13.40 -12.89 -13.83
N TRP A 135 13.45 -14.12 -13.31
CA TRP A 135 14.35 -15.18 -13.80
C TRP A 135 13.76 -16.58 -13.61
N GLY A 136 14.36 -17.58 -14.25
CA GLY A 136 13.96 -18.98 -14.18
C GLY A 136 13.96 -19.66 -15.54
N SER A 137 13.74 -20.99 -15.55
CA SER A 137 13.76 -21.81 -16.77
C SER A 137 12.56 -21.57 -17.71
N ARG A 138 11.48 -20.98 -17.19
CA ARG A 138 10.22 -20.76 -17.91
C ARG A 138 9.53 -22.05 -18.40
N GLU A 139 9.84 -23.18 -17.83
CA GLU A 139 9.05 -24.42 -18.06
C GLU A 139 7.65 -24.30 -17.47
N VAL A 140 7.54 -23.65 -16.31
CA VAL A 140 6.28 -23.11 -15.78
C VAL A 140 6.43 -21.60 -15.69
N GLU A 141 5.51 -20.89 -16.33
CA GLU A 141 5.56 -19.43 -16.46
C GLU A 141 4.43 -18.77 -15.65
N ILE A 142 4.76 -17.75 -14.85
CA ILE A 142 3.77 -16.89 -14.20
C ILE A 142 3.21 -15.95 -15.26
N THR A 143 1.92 -16.07 -15.52
CA THR A 143 1.21 -15.33 -16.58
C THR A 143 0.49 -14.10 -16.06
N ALA A 144 0.04 -14.13 -14.80
CA ALA A 144 -0.61 -13.01 -14.13
C ALA A 144 -0.48 -13.13 -12.62
N VAL A 145 -0.47 -11.98 -11.95
CA VAL A 145 -0.64 -11.87 -10.49
C VAL A 145 -1.67 -10.78 -10.23
N SER A 146 -2.65 -11.08 -9.41
CA SER A 146 -3.70 -10.13 -9.04
C SER A 146 -3.90 -10.08 -7.54
N PHE A 147 -4.25 -8.90 -7.06
CA PHE A 147 -4.65 -8.64 -5.68
C PHE A 147 -6.15 -8.40 -5.64
N VAL A 148 -6.82 -9.01 -4.66
CA VAL A 148 -8.27 -8.92 -4.49
C VAL A 148 -8.56 -8.59 -3.04
N ALA A 149 -9.40 -7.59 -2.82
CA ALA A 149 -9.86 -7.20 -1.48
C ALA A 149 -10.94 -8.17 -0.96
N GLY A 150 -11.26 -8.06 0.34
CA GLY A 150 -12.23 -8.94 1.00
C GLY A 150 -13.65 -8.88 0.42
N ASP A 151 -13.99 -7.84 -0.35
CA ASP A 151 -15.25 -7.71 -1.09
C ASP A 151 -15.23 -8.38 -2.48
N GLY A 152 -14.11 -9.00 -2.85
CA GLY A 152 -13.92 -9.68 -4.14
C GLY A 152 -13.53 -8.75 -5.29
N GLN A 153 -13.28 -7.47 -5.05
CA GLN A 153 -12.85 -6.54 -6.09
C GLN A 153 -11.32 -6.47 -6.20
N PRO A 154 -10.77 -6.35 -7.42
CA PRO A 154 -9.35 -6.08 -7.61
C PRO A 154 -8.96 -4.78 -6.91
N SER A 155 -7.87 -4.80 -6.15
CA SER A 155 -7.35 -3.62 -5.45
C SER A 155 -5.85 -3.71 -5.21
N HIS A 156 -5.14 -2.59 -5.31
CA HIS A 156 -3.76 -2.40 -4.85
C HIS A 156 -3.70 -1.57 -3.55
N ILE A 157 -4.87 -1.18 -3.01
CA ILE A 157 -4.96 -0.40 -1.77
C ILE A 157 -5.80 -1.17 -0.76
N PHE A 158 -5.23 -1.41 0.40
CA PHE A 158 -5.83 -2.14 1.52
C PHE A 158 -5.77 -1.29 2.79
N HIS A 159 -6.59 -1.62 3.78
CA HIS A 159 -6.43 -1.08 5.12
C HIS A 159 -5.82 -2.12 6.05
N SER A 160 -5.08 -1.66 7.05
CA SER A 160 -4.54 -2.54 8.09
C SER A 160 -5.68 -3.33 8.75
N GLY A 161 -5.59 -4.66 8.70
CA GLY A 161 -6.62 -5.57 9.19
C GLY A 161 -7.61 -6.07 8.13
N ASP A 162 -7.57 -5.57 6.89
CA ASP A 162 -8.43 -6.07 5.81
C ASP A 162 -8.02 -7.49 5.38
N ALA A 163 -8.98 -8.22 4.81
CA ALA A 163 -8.69 -9.46 4.10
C ALA A 163 -8.10 -9.14 2.71
N MET A 164 -7.16 -9.98 2.28
CA MET A 164 -6.49 -9.87 0.98
C MET A 164 -6.31 -11.24 0.36
N ALA A 165 -6.50 -11.35 -0.95
CA ALA A 165 -6.12 -12.51 -1.72
C ALA A 165 -5.07 -12.13 -2.77
N VAL A 166 -4.03 -12.96 -2.90
CA VAL A 166 -3.03 -12.86 -3.97
C VAL A 166 -3.15 -14.09 -4.84
N THR A 167 -3.61 -13.91 -6.08
CA THR A 167 -3.75 -15.00 -7.05
C THR A 167 -2.59 -14.97 -8.04
N VAL A 168 -1.89 -16.08 -8.15
CA VAL A 168 -0.79 -16.31 -9.08
C VAL A 168 -1.28 -17.28 -10.16
N SER A 169 -1.47 -16.79 -11.37
CA SER A 169 -1.83 -17.61 -12.53
C SER A 169 -0.56 -18.06 -13.23
N VAL A 170 -0.49 -19.35 -13.56
CA VAL A 170 0.68 -19.97 -14.19
C VAL A 170 0.29 -20.79 -15.41
N ARG A 171 1.28 -21.03 -16.26
CA ARG A 171 1.16 -21.95 -17.39
C ARG A 171 2.39 -22.84 -17.49
N ALA A 172 2.19 -24.16 -17.40
CA ALA A 172 3.22 -25.16 -17.65
C ALA A 172 3.26 -25.51 -19.15
N LYS A 173 4.46 -25.49 -19.75
CA LYS A 173 4.69 -25.91 -21.14
C LYS A 173 4.53 -27.41 -21.31
N HIS A 174 4.97 -28.16 -20.29
CA HIS A 174 4.81 -29.60 -20.15
C HIS A 174 4.33 -29.92 -18.74
N PRO A 175 3.65 -31.06 -18.53
CA PRO A 175 3.31 -31.47 -17.18
C PRO A 175 4.54 -31.59 -16.28
N VAL A 176 4.48 -31.01 -15.08
CA VAL A 176 5.50 -31.11 -14.03
C VAL A 176 4.88 -31.68 -12.76
N ASP A 177 5.66 -32.44 -11.99
CA ASP A 177 5.28 -33.10 -10.74
C ASP A 177 6.10 -32.62 -9.53
N ASP A 178 7.13 -31.80 -9.76
CA ASP A 178 7.94 -31.16 -8.73
C ASP A 178 7.81 -29.64 -8.85
N PHE A 179 6.93 -29.05 -8.06
CA PHE A 179 6.70 -27.60 -8.06
C PHE A 179 6.21 -27.11 -6.71
N VAL A 180 6.58 -25.87 -6.41
CA VAL A 180 6.27 -25.14 -5.17
C VAL A 180 5.87 -23.72 -5.57
N PHE A 181 4.78 -23.21 -5.02
CA PHE A 181 4.41 -21.80 -5.12
C PHE A 181 4.92 -21.06 -3.90
N GLY A 182 5.62 -19.96 -4.11
CA GLY A 182 6.16 -19.11 -3.07
C GLY A 182 5.62 -17.68 -3.16
N ILE A 183 5.51 -17.01 -1.99
CA ILE A 183 5.11 -15.62 -1.87
C ILE A 183 5.92 -14.95 -0.77
N GLY A 184 6.26 -13.67 -0.96
CA GLY A 184 6.92 -12.85 0.05
C GLY A 184 6.44 -11.40 0.00
N PHE A 185 6.28 -10.79 1.17
CA PHE A 185 5.93 -9.38 1.33
C PHE A 185 7.13 -8.61 1.86
N PHE A 186 7.46 -7.50 1.24
CA PHE A 186 8.60 -6.64 1.58
C PHE A 186 8.13 -5.20 1.77
N ASN A 187 8.72 -4.49 2.72
CA ASN A 187 8.48 -3.06 2.89
C ASN A 187 9.31 -2.23 1.88
N ALA A 188 9.15 -0.91 1.95
CA ALA A 188 9.85 0.02 1.05
C ALA A 188 11.39 -0.01 1.22
N GLU A 189 11.88 -0.40 2.41
CA GLU A 189 13.30 -0.57 2.69
C GLU A 189 13.87 -1.92 2.25
N GLY A 190 13.03 -2.79 1.65
CA GLY A 190 13.43 -4.11 1.20
C GLY A 190 13.49 -5.17 2.31
N VAL A 191 12.95 -4.86 3.50
CA VAL A 191 12.88 -5.83 4.60
C VAL A 191 11.74 -6.81 4.32
N CYS A 192 12.04 -8.12 4.40
CA CYS A 192 11.03 -9.17 4.33
C CYS A 192 10.11 -9.10 5.55
N CYS A 193 8.85 -8.76 5.33
CA CYS A 193 7.84 -8.69 6.38
C CYS A 193 7.22 -10.05 6.68
N TYR A 194 7.05 -10.85 5.64
CA TYR A 194 6.54 -12.21 5.70
C TYR A 194 6.90 -12.96 4.41
N GLY A 195 7.11 -14.26 4.50
CA GLY A 195 7.31 -15.12 3.34
C GLY A 195 7.00 -16.57 3.68
N THR A 196 6.36 -17.26 2.74
CA THR A 196 6.04 -18.68 2.84
C THR A 196 5.98 -19.33 1.45
N ASN A 197 5.85 -20.64 1.42
CA ASN A 197 5.60 -21.39 0.21
C ASN A 197 4.81 -22.67 0.51
N THR A 198 4.24 -23.27 -0.52
CA THR A 198 3.42 -24.47 -0.38
C THR A 198 4.17 -25.67 0.22
N TYR A 199 5.49 -25.74 0.08
CA TYR A 199 6.28 -26.80 0.68
C TYR A 199 6.47 -26.60 2.20
N LEU A 200 6.73 -25.38 2.64
CA LEU A 200 6.78 -25.00 4.06
C LEU A 200 5.44 -25.21 4.77
N GLU A 201 4.34 -25.01 4.04
CA GLU A 201 2.96 -25.24 4.53
C GLU A 201 2.54 -26.73 4.43
N GLU A 202 3.49 -27.62 4.15
CA GLU A 202 3.27 -29.08 4.03
C GLU A 202 2.22 -29.45 2.95
N MET A 203 1.96 -28.54 1.99
CA MET A 203 1.14 -28.82 0.83
C MET A 203 1.97 -29.57 -0.21
N ASN A 204 1.45 -30.69 -0.72
CA ASN A 204 2.13 -31.51 -1.71
C ASN A 204 1.27 -31.66 -2.97
N PRO A 205 1.18 -30.63 -3.82
CA PRO A 205 0.50 -30.77 -5.12
C PRO A 205 1.29 -31.77 -5.99
N GLU A 206 0.57 -32.72 -6.61
CA GLU A 206 1.21 -33.84 -7.30
C GLU A 206 1.54 -33.56 -8.75
N ARG A 207 0.73 -32.72 -9.42
CA ARG A 207 0.88 -32.47 -10.85
C ARG A 207 0.35 -31.11 -11.27
N LEU A 208 1.12 -30.41 -12.08
CA LEU A 208 0.73 -29.21 -12.79
C LEU A 208 0.81 -29.43 -14.30
N ALA A 209 -0.31 -29.26 -15.00
CA ALA A 209 -0.40 -29.45 -16.44
C ALA A 209 -1.24 -28.34 -17.09
N GLY A 210 -0.63 -27.57 -18.00
CA GLY A 210 -1.29 -26.45 -18.66
C GLY A 210 -1.46 -25.23 -17.73
N ALA A 211 -2.62 -24.58 -17.78
CA ALA A 211 -2.92 -23.41 -16.97
C ALA A 211 -3.43 -23.81 -15.58
N ALA A 212 -2.99 -23.11 -14.56
CA ALA A 212 -3.45 -23.28 -13.18
C ALA A 212 -3.35 -21.94 -12.42
N GLU A 213 -3.99 -21.89 -11.26
CA GLU A 213 -3.96 -20.74 -10.35
C GLU A 213 -3.69 -21.22 -8.93
N ALA A 214 -2.85 -20.46 -8.22
CA ALA A 214 -2.65 -20.61 -6.79
C ALA A 214 -3.05 -19.30 -6.11
N THR A 215 -3.93 -19.36 -5.13
CA THR A 215 -4.37 -18.19 -4.39
C THR A 215 -3.91 -18.27 -2.94
N PHE A 216 -3.15 -17.28 -2.53
CA PHE A 216 -2.74 -17.06 -1.14
C PHE A 216 -3.77 -16.15 -0.47
N LEU A 217 -4.45 -16.65 0.56
CA LEU A 217 -5.51 -15.96 1.29
C LEU A 217 -4.98 -15.44 2.61
N VAL A 218 -5.15 -14.15 2.84
CA VAL A 218 -4.81 -13.46 4.08
C VAL A 218 -6.11 -12.97 4.72
N ASP A 219 -6.49 -13.56 5.85
CA ASP A 219 -7.71 -13.19 6.56
C ASP A 219 -7.65 -11.79 7.19
N SER A 220 -6.44 -11.36 7.56
CA SER A 220 -6.19 -10.05 8.18
C SER A 220 -4.79 -9.58 7.83
N LEU A 221 -4.70 -8.53 7.03
CA LEU A 221 -3.44 -7.91 6.62
C LEU A 221 -2.94 -6.99 7.75
N ASP A 222 -2.31 -7.58 8.76
CA ASP A 222 -1.87 -6.89 9.98
C ASP A 222 -0.52 -6.15 9.78
N LEU A 223 -0.39 -5.44 8.66
CA LEU A 223 0.74 -4.58 8.35
C LEU A 223 0.43 -3.12 8.74
N VAL A 224 1.47 -2.37 9.10
CA VAL A 224 1.33 -0.93 9.35
C VAL A 224 1.16 -0.15 8.05
N GLU A 225 0.80 1.13 8.13
CA GLU A 225 0.69 2.00 6.96
C GLU A 225 2.01 2.06 6.18
N GLY A 226 1.94 1.81 4.86
CA GLY A 226 3.12 1.84 4.00
C GLY A 226 2.88 1.28 2.60
N THR A 227 3.90 1.39 1.77
CA THR A 227 3.95 0.75 0.45
C THR A 227 4.75 -0.54 0.55
N TYR A 228 4.19 -1.61 0.02
CA TYR A 228 4.75 -2.95 0.09
C TYR A 228 4.95 -3.52 -1.31
N LYS A 229 5.99 -4.33 -1.44
CA LYS A 229 6.28 -5.09 -2.65
C LYS A 229 6.09 -6.58 -2.42
N VAL A 230 5.76 -7.30 -3.48
CA VAL A 230 5.47 -8.73 -3.42
C VAL A 230 6.40 -9.49 -4.36
N ASP A 231 7.02 -10.52 -3.80
CA ASP A 231 7.66 -11.59 -4.55
C ASP A 231 6.66 -12.70 -4.79
N VAL A 232 6.69 -13.27 -5.98
CA VAL A 232 5.99 -14.52 -6.28
C VAL A 232 6.91 -15.44 -7.06
N ALA A 233 6.81 -16.72 -6.79
CA ALA A 233 7.66 -17.71 -7.43
C ALA A 233 6.91 -19.01 -7.71
N VAL A 234 7.30 -19.68 -8.77
CA VAL A 234 7.13 -21.11 -8.94
C VAL A 234 8.49 -21.75 -9.15
N HIS A 235 8.83 -22.71 -8.30
CA HIS A 235 10.16 -23.33 -8.27
C HIS A 235 10.08 -24.83 -7.94
N LYS A 236 11.16 -25.57 -8.13
CA LYS A 236 11.28 -26.96 -7.67
C LYS A 236 11.49 -27.01 -6.16
N ARG A 237 11.32 -28.19 -5.55
CA ARG A 237 11.57 -28.39 -4.10
C ARG A 237 13.03 -28.14 -3.71
N ASP A 238 13.98 -28.32 -4.65
CA ASP A 238 15.40 -28.01 -4.45
C ASP A 238 15.71 -26.50 -4.56
N GLY A 239 14.71 -25.66 -4.83
CA GLY A 239 14.83 -24.21 -4.97
C GLY A 239 15.11 -23.71 -6.39
N ALA A 240 15.34 -24.61 -7.38
CA ALA A 240 15.59 -24.22 -8.75
C ALA A 240 14.35 -23.52 -9.35
N PRO A 241 14.43 -22.25 -9.79
CA PRO A 241 13.26 -21.48 -10.20
C PRO A 241 12.77 -21.92 -11.59
N TYR A 242 11.47 -22.17 -11.70
CA TYR A 242 10.79 -22.16 -12.98
C TYR A 242 10.52 -20.74 -13.45
N ASP A 243 9.94 -19.91 -12.59
CA ASP A 243 9.75 -18.47 -12.81
C ASP A 243 9.68 -17.75 -11.46
N TYR A 244 10.53 -16.78 -11.28
CA TYR A 244 10.62 -15.98 -10.07
C TYR A 244 10.45 -14.50 -10.43
N HIS A 245 9.44 -13.86 -9.83
CA HIS A 245 9.19 -12.43 -9.94
C HIS A 245 9.53 -11.77 -8.61
N ARG A 246 10.64 -11.05 -8.55
CA ARG A 246 11.12 -10.40 -7.34
C ARG A 246 10.75 -8.93 -7.32
N LEU A 247 9.98 -8.52 -6.30
CA LEU A 247 9.61 -7.14 -6.01
C LEU A 247 8.89 -6.42 -7.19
N LEU A 248 8.28 -7.17 -8.10
CA LEU A 248 7.63 -6.60 -9.30
C LEU A 248 6.21 -6.10 -9.05
N TYR A 249 5.57 -6.54 -7.97
CA TYR A 249 4.20 -6.18 -7.66
C TYR A 249 4.16 -5.26 -6.46
N THR A 250 3.28 -4.25 -6.50
CA THR A 250 3.21 -3.23 -5.46
C THR A 250 1.77 -3.08 -4.98
N PHE A 251 1.59 -3.00 -3.67
CA PHE A 251 0.34 -2.61 -3.04
C PHE A 251 0.61 -1.62 -1.90
N ARG A 252 -0.44 -0.92 -1.46
CA ARG A 252 -0.38 0.04 -0.36
C ARG A 252 -1.31 -0.37 0.76
N VAL A 253 -0.83 -0.24 1.99
CA VAL A 253 -1.63 -0.37 3.21
C VAL A 253 -1.86 1.01 3.78
N LYS A 254 -3.13 1.36 4.02
CA LYS A 254 -3.56 2.57 4.73
C LYS A 254 -3.93 2.21 6.17
N SER A 255 -3.76 3.13 7.08
CA SER A 255 -4.20 2.96 8.47
C SER A 255 -4.73 4.28 9.02
N ARG A 256 -5.72 4.19 9.91
CA ARG A 256 -6.19 5.35 10.69
C ARG A 256 -5.26 5.68 11.86
N VAL A 257 -4.40 4.75 12.21
CA VAL A 257 -3.46 4.85 13.33
C VAL A 257 -2.05 4.80 12.76
N HIS A 258 -1.22 5.77 13.14
CA HIS A 258 0.18 5.81 12.73
C HIS A 258 1.02 4.98 13.70
N ASP A 259 1.01 3.66 13.48
CA ASP A 259 1.85 2.74 14.24
C ASP A 259 3.31 2.80 13.77
N VAL A 260 4.21 2.38 14.65
CA VAL A 260 5.66 2.29 14.36
C VAL A 260 6.04 0.84 14.16
N GLY A 261 6.87 0.55 13.16
CA GLY A 261 7.33 -0.80 12.85
C GLY A 261 6.71 -1.36 11.57
N ILE A 262 6.52 -2.68 11.50
CA ILE A 262 6.05 -3.38 10.28
C ILE A 262 4.71 -4.08 10.52
N TYR A 263 4.54 -4.63 11.72
CA TYR A 263 3.42 -5.49 12.07
C TYR A 263 2.55 -4.85 13.16
N ARG A 264 1.24 -4.86 12.96
CA ARG A 264 0.25 -4.37 13.90
C ARG A 264 -0.54 -5.54 14.50
N PRO A 265 -0.11 -6.11 15.65
CA PRO A 265 -0.85 -7.18 16.29
C PRO A 265 -2.24 -6.72 16.70
N LYS A 266 -3.24 -7.59 16.65
CA LYS A 266 -4.55 -7.32 17.23
C LYS A 266 -4.39 -7.15 18.73
N HIS A 267 -4.55 -5.92 19.25
CA HIS A 267 -4.31 -5.60 20.67
C HIS A 267 -5.36 -4.66 21.24
N ARG A 268 -5.34 -4.54 22.55
CA ARG A 268 -6.14 -3.57 23.32
C ARG A 268 -5.38 -3.15 24.56
N TRP A 269 -5.55 -1.89 24.95
CA TRP A 269 -5.04 -1.36 26.20
C TRP A 269 -6.04 -1.62 27.34
N ARG A 270 -5.55 -1.99 28.50
CA ARG A 270 -6.31 -2.05 29.75
C ARG A 270 -5.59 -1.18 30.77
N PHE A 271 -6.34 -0.31 31.40
CA PHE A 271 -5.84 0.57 32.42
C PHE A 271 -6.39 0.15 33.80
N ALA A 272 -5.61 0.37 34.87
CA ALA A 272 -6.00 0.14 36.25
C ALA A 272 -5.44 1.27 37.13
N GLY A 273 -6.04 1.52 38.29
CA GLY A 273 -5.67 2.62 39.19
C GLY A 273 -6.25 3.98 38.77
N ASP A 274 -5.60 5.04 39.20
CA ASP A 274 -6.10 6.42 39.05
C ASP A 274 -5.80 7.04 37.66
N VAL A 275 -6.14 6.30 36.59
CA VAL A 275 -6.00 6.80 35.20
C VAL A 275 -7.31 7.43 34.77
N THR A 276 -7.29 8.73 34.49
CA THR A 276 -8.43 9.46 33.93
C THR A 276 -8.21 9.76 32.45
N PHE A 277 -9.27 9.65 31.65
CA PHE A 277 -9.23 9.96 30.23
C PHE A 277 -9.86 11.32 29.96
N GLY A 278 -9.18 12.17 29.21
CA GLY A 278 -9.79 13.35 28.62
C GLY A 278 -10.80 12.95 27.53
N ALA A 279 -11.73 13.86 27.22
CA ALA A 279 -12.61 13.65 26.07
C ALA A 279 -11.78 13.48 24.79
N VAL A 280 -12.10 12.45 24.01
CA VAL A 280 -11.51 12.26 22.67
C VAL A 280 -11.92 13.47 21.84
N LYS A 281 -10.94 14.28 21.38
CA LYS A 281 -11.16 15.45 20.54
C LYS A 281 -11.50 15.08 19.11
#